data_1b829ca970fa1e6ac6ca5f6476651851
#
_entry.id   1b829ca970fa1e6ac6ca5f6476651851
#
_cell.length_a   1.000
_cell.length_b   1.000
_cell.length_c   1.000
_cell.angle_alpha   90.00
_cell.angle_beta   90.00
_cell.angle_gamma   90.00
#
_symmetry.space_group_name_H-M   'P 1'
#
loop_
_entity.id
_entity.type
_entity.pdbx_description
1 polymer ?
#
loop_
_entity_poly.entity_id
_entity_poly.type
_entity_poly.pdbx_seq_one_letter_code
_entity_poly.pdbx_strand_id
1 'polypeptide(L)'
;MMGQYHTSANAQNLSSSFLDEPARQVPVSGSFDVVVAGGGPAGVCAALAAARRGVSVLLLEAEGCLGGIMTSGLMSNIIDAANKGGILKEILNGLQEMGMTASNDCVDPEAVKYLFEKKLLDTGVRIRLHSRVVSAVVSDDHRLGAVITESSSGREAWQGKVFIDATGNGDLGALAGCHHEIGDAQGRLQAMSLCALVYGVNASKVQDLTLRTDDTGKHNLHNLLQRAGKTPSYDKPTLFALNEHGFLLMSNHQYQTAPNDADAITEATMAARAELWEQLAALRQAEPRLATLRLGATAATIGVREGRRINALYQLTVNDLVNGQKQPDPVCKATFSVDIHGAIPGNNGYTSHGLETKPYDIPLRSLIAKDVSGLLLAGRCIGGDFYAHASYRVIGNAMPIGEAAGICAALAARNDVLPHQITYPEFLEAGGNPHPLS
;
A
#
# COMPACT_ATOMS: atom_id res chain seq x y z
N MET A 1 32.59 -21.12 4.34
CA MET A 1 31.89 -22.36 3.98
C MET A 1 30.41 -22.12 4.30
N MET A 2 29.64 -21.67 3.32
CA MET A 2 28.21 -21.55 3.47
C MET A 2 27.59 -22.86 2.98
N GLY A 3 26.90 -23.56 3.90
CA GLY A 3 26.20 -24.78 3.57
C GLY A 3 25.07 -24.53 2.62
N GLN A 4 25.05 -25.28 1.53
CA GLN A 4 23.88 -25.36 0.63
C GLN A 4 22.73 -25.98 1.43
N TYR A 5 21.65 -25.21 1.62
CA TYR A 5 20.41 -25.76 2.11
C TYR A 5 19.78 -26.57 0.97
N HIS A 6 19.99 -27.87 0.99
CA HIS A 6 19.23 -28.80 0.16
C HIS A 6 17.84 -28.98 0.78
N THR A 7 16.83 -28.37 0.22
CA THR A 7 15.44 -28.74 0.46
C THR A 7 15.13 -30.01 -0.30
N SER A 8 15.45 -31.16 0.28
CA SER A 8 14.88 -32.44 -0.16
C SER A 8 13.59 -32.69 0.63
N ALA A 9 12.50 -32.04 0.26
CA ALA A 9 11.19 -32.50 0.65
C ALA A 9 10.88 -33.74 -0.18
N ASN A 10 10.84 -34.91 0.45
CA ASN A 10 10.21 -36.09 -0.11
C ASN A 10 8.73 -35.78 -0.31
N ALA A 11 8.36 -35.41 -1.53
CA ALA A 11 6.97 -35.39 -1.95
C ALA A 11 6.47 -36.84 -1.95
N GLN A 12 5.83 -37.26 -0.86
CA GLN A 12 4.97 -38.43 -0.90
C GLN A 12 3.90 -38.13 -1.94
N ASN A 13 3.76 -38.99 -2.94
CA ASN A 13 2.71 -38.95 -3.96
C ASN A 13 1.35 -38.97 -3.29
N LEU A 14 0.77 -37.80 -3.04
CA LEU A 14 -0.64 -37.66 -2.79
C LEU A 14 -1.33 -37.88 -4.13
N SER A 15 -2.13 -38.94 -4.24
CA SER A 15 -2.81 -39.35 -5.49
C SER A 15 -3.94 -38.41 -5.93
N SER A 16 -4.25 -37.36 -5.16
CA SER A 16 -5.17 -36.29 -5.54
C SER A 16 -4.51 -34.92 -5.34
N SER A 17 -4.75 -33.98 -6.26
CA SER A 17 -4.29 -32.59 -6.18
C SER A 17 -5.10 -31.75 -5.18
N PHE A 18 -6.18 -32.31 -4.62
CA PHE A 18 -7.11 -31.61 -3.74
C PHE A 18 -7.42 -32.44 -2.50
N LEU A 19 -7.59 -31.76 -1.38
CA LEU A 19 -8.16 -32.30 -0.16
C LEU A 19 -9.48 -31.59 0.12
N ASP A 20 -10.51 -32.35 0.48
CA ASP A 20 -11.80 -31.79 0.88
C ASP A 20 -11.67 -31.17 2.30
N GLU A 21 -11.91 -29.90 2.43
CA GLU A 21 -12.10 -29.26 3.74
C GLU A 21 -13.57 -29.50 4.17
N PRO A 22 -13.81 -30.07 5.38
CA PRO A 22 -15.17 -30.29 5.83
C PRO A 22 -16.00 -29.01 5.89
N ALA A 23 -17.26 -29.07 5.43
CA ALA A 23 -18.16 -27.94 5.57
C ALA A 23 -18.33 -27.59 7.05
N ARG A 24 -18.27 -26.28 7.36
CA ARG A 24 -18.36 -25.79 8.73
C ARG A 24 -19.22 -24.53 8.83
N GLN A 25 -19.81 -24.32 9.99
CA GLN A 25 -20.42 -23.05 10.35
C GLN A 25 -19.36 -22.14 10.96
N VAL A 26 -19.37 -20.88 10.56
CA VAL A 26 -18.46 -19.83 11.08
C VAL A 26 -19.26 -18.91 11.99
N PRO A 27 -18.80 -18.67 13.24
CA PRO A 27 -19.51 -17.78 14.17
C PRO A 27 -19.50 -16.34 13.64
N VAL A 28 -20.64 -15.67 13.74
CA VAL A 28 -20.77 -14.24 13.45
C VAL A 28 -20.32 -13.46 14.69
N SER A 29 -19.16 -12.79 14.58
CA SER A 29 -18.51 -12.07 15.70
C SER A 29 -18.90 -10.59 15.78
N GLY A 30 -19.67 -10.09 14.82
CA GLY A 30 -20.19 -8.75 14.83
C GLY A 30 -20.85 -8.31 13.52
N SER A 31 -21.62 -7.21 13.62
CA SER A 31 -22.25 -6.54 12.50
C SER A 31 -21.96 -5.05 12.60
N PHE A 32 -21.59 -4.43 11.48
CA PHE A 32 -21.16 -3.04 11.39
C PHE A 32 -21.82 -2.36 10.19
N ASP A 33 -21.91 -1.03 10.22
CA ASP A 33 -22.34 -0.29 9.05
C ASP A 33 -21.27 -0.36 7.94
N VAL A 34 -19.99 -0.23 8.32
CA VAL A 34 -18.86 -0.28 7.39
C VAL A 34 -17.79 -1.25 7.88
N VAL A 35 -17.34 -2.17 7.01
CA VAL A 35 -16.21 -3.06 7.27
C VAL A 35 -15.08 -2.72 6.29
N VAL A 36 -13.92 -2.36 6.84
CA VAL A 36 -12.71 -2.04 6.06
C VAL A 36 -11.73 -3.20 6.16
N ALA A 37 -11.35 -3.79 5.04
CA ALA A 37 -10.33 -4.82 4.94
C ALA A 37 -8.99 -4.20 4.54
N GLY A 38 -8.01 -4.25 5.45
CA GLY A 38 -6.68 -3.66 5.32
C GLY A 38 -6.51 -2.34 6.07
N GLY A 39 -5.55 -2.30 6.98
CA GLY A 39 -5.20 -1.15 7.82
C GLY A 39 -4.03 -0.31 7.29
N GLY A 40 -3.78 -0.35 5.97
CA GLY A 40 -2.82 0.51 5.30
C GLY A 40 -3.28 1.98 5.27
N PRO A 41 -2.50 2.91 4.66
CA PRO A 41 -2.82 4.34 4.68
C PRO A 41 -4.23 4.65 4.13
N ALA A 42 -4.66 3.96 3.06
CA ALA A 42 -6.01 4.12 2.52
C ALA A 42 -7.09 3.62 3.49
N GLY A 43 -6.89 2.43 4.09
CA GLY A 43 -7.89 1.84 5.00
C GLY A 43 -8.06 2.62 6.30
N VAL A 44 -6.97 3.13 6.86
CA VAL A 44 -7.01 4.01 8.04
C VAL A 44 -7.81 5.29 7.73
N CYS A 45 -7.54 5.94 6.60
CA CYS A 45 -8.30 7.13 6.19
C CYS A 45 -9.77 6.80 5.91
N ALA A 46 -10.06 5.64 5.32
CA ALA A 46 -11.43 5.19 5.06
C ALA A 46 -12.20 4.95 6.36
N ALA A 47 -11.61 4.22 7.31
CA ALA A 47 -12.21 3.94 8.60
C ALA A 47 -12.47 5.22 9.40
N LEU A 48 -11.48 6.13 9.42
CA LEU A 48 -11.58 7.41 10.11
C LEU A 48 -12.67 8.30 9.51
N ALA A 49 -12.70 8.40 8.17
CA ALA A 49 -13.71 9.19 7.45
C ALA A 49 -15.14 8.65 7.68
N ALA A 50 -15.30 7.33 7.68
CA ALA A 50 -16.60 6.71 7.94
C ALA A 50 -17.04 6.94 9.39
N ALA A 51 -16.19 6.65 10.37
CA ALA A 51 -16.52 6.80 11.79
C ALA A 51 -16.89 8.24 12.17
N ARG A 52 -16.20 9.23 11.62
CA ARG A 52 -16.52 10.67 11.82
C ARG A 52 -17.93 11.06 11.33
N ARG A 53 -18.55 10.19 10.53
CA ARG A 53 -19.94 10.38 10.04
C ARG A 53 -20.98 9.61 10.87
N GLY A 54 -20.56 9.09 12.03
CA GLY A 54 -21.43 8.50 13.03
C GLY A 54 -21.93 7.09 12.70
N VAL A 55 -21.25 6.38 11.79
CA VAL A 55 -21.53 4.95 11.52
C VAL A 55 -20.58 4.04 12.29
N SER A 56 -21.03 2.82 12.59
CA SER A 56 -20.20 1.80 13.23
C SER A 56 -19.20 1.24 12.21
N VAL A 57 -17.90 1.21 12.60
CA VAL A 57 -16.81 0.81 11.70
C VAL A 57 -15.95 -0.29 12.32
N LEU A 58 -15.70 -1.35 11.55
CA LEU A 58 -14.70 -2.37 11.83
C LEU A 58 -13.55 -2.24 10.84
N LEU A 59 -12.32 -2.16 11.35
CA LEU A 59 -11.09 -2.23 10.55
C LEU A 59 -10.37 -3.56 10.84
N LEU A 60 -10.17 -4.35 9.79
CA LEU A 60 -9.50 -5.66 9.80
C LEU A 60 -8.10 -5.52 9.20
N GLU A 61 -7.05 -5.88 9.94
CA GLU A 61 -5.67 -5.84 9.49
C GLU A 61 -4.99 -7.20 9.72
N ALA A 62 -4.29 -7.68 8.70
CA ALA A 62 -3.58 -8.95 8.75
C ALA A 62 -2.30 -8.89 9.58
N GLU A 63 -1.66 -7.73 9.64
CA GLU A 63 -0.41 -7.51 10.36
C GLU A 63 -0.64 -7.09 11.82
N GLY A 64 0.44 -7.03 12.60
CA GLY A 64 0.43 -6.60 13.99
C GLY A 64 0.44 -5.09 14.19
N CYS A 65 0.33 -4.28 13.15
CA CYS A 65 0.28 -2.82 13.23
C CYS A 65 -0.45 -2.21 12.03
N LEU A 66 -0.96 -1.01 12.23
CA LEU A 66 -1.54 -0.19 11.16
C LEU A 66 -0.47 0.53 10.34
N GLY A 67 -0.85 1.02 9.16
CA GLY A 67 -0.01 1.82 8.26
C GLY A 67 0.53 1.06 7.04
N GLY A 68 0.43 -0.28 7.02
CA GLY A 68 0.81 -1.11 5.88
C GLY A 68 2.22 -0.80 5.35
N ILE A 69 2.31 -0.32 4.10
CA ILE A 69 3.61 -0.02 3.46
C ILE A 69 4.43 1.03 4.23
N MET A 70 3.79 1.97 4.93
CA MET A 70 4.48 3.02 5.70
C MET A 70 5.15 2.46 6.96
N THR A 71 4.65 1.37 7.50
CA THR A 71 5.05 0.78 8.80
C THR A 71 5.64 -0.61 8.64
N SER A 72 4.82 -1.64 8.35
CA SER A 72 5.30 -3.01 8.08
C SER A 72 6.27 -3.06 6.89
N GLY A 73 6.05 -2.22 5.87
CA GLY A 73 6.89 -2.13 4.68
C GLY A 73 8.06 -1.15 4.77
N LEU A 74 8.15 -0.33 5.82
CA LEU A 74 9.20 0.70 6.04
C LEU A 74 9.40 1.66 4.86
N MET A 75 8.37 1.90 4.04
CA MET A 75 8.38 2.92 3.00
C MET A 75 7.52 4.09 3.46
N SER A 76 8.10 5.00 4.24
CA SER A 76 7.39 6.11 4.86
C SER A 76 7.65 7.47 4.20
N ASN A 77 8.18 7.49 2.98
CA ASN A 77 8.23 8.68 2.16
C ASN A 77 6.88 8.88 1.45
N ILE A 78 6.20 10.00 1.74
CA ILE A 78 4.84 10.27 1.26
C ILE A 78 4.91 11.10 -0.02
N ILE A 79 5.00 10.40 -1.15
CA ILE A 79 5.03 11.02 -2.48
C ILE A 79 3.65 11.58 -2.84
N ASP A 80 3.61 12.75 -3.51
CA ASP A 80 2.41 13.43 -4.01
C ASP A 80 1.47 13.91 -2.88
N ALA A 81 2.05 14.43 -1.77
CA ALA A 81 1.29 14.92 -0.63
C ALA A 81 1.00 16.43 -0.68
N ALA A 82 1.86 17.23 -1.34
CA ALA A 82 1.89 18.70 -1.21
C ALA A 82 0.60 19.42 -1.65
N ASN A 83 -0.18 18.82 -2.55
CA ASN A 83 -1.40 19.39 -3.10
C ASN A 83 -2.68 18.81 -2.48
N LYS A 84 -2.57 18.16 -1.31
CA LYS A 84 -3.68 17.44 -0.67
C LYS A 84 -3.94 17.94 0.74
N GLY A 85 -5.21 17.95 1.11
CA GLY A 85 -5.68 18.32 2.46
C GLY A 85 -6.33 17.15 3.17
N GLY A 86 -7.45 17.41 3.86
CA GLY A 86 -8.23 16.39 4.54
C GLY A 86 -7.44 15.62 5.60
N ILE A 87 -7.72 14.34 5.72
CA ILE A 87 -7.09 13.45 6.71
C ILE A 87 -5.58 13.33 6.49
N LEU A 88 -5.09 13.34 5.24
CA LEU A 88 -3.65 13.31 4.96
C LEU A 88 -2.94 14.50 5.62
N LYS A 89 -3.44 15.71 5.41
CA LYS A 89 -2.84 16.91 6.01
C LYS A 89 -2.91 16.90 7.54
N GLU A 90 -4.02 16.43 8.09
CA GLU A 90 -4.18 16.26 9.54
C GLU A 90 -3.14 15.29 10.13
N ILE A 91 -2.87 14.17 9.44
CA ILE A 91 -1.87 13.19 9.86
C ILE A 91 -0.47 13.78 9.78
N LEU A 92 -0.13 14.46 8.68
CA LEU A 92 1.17 15.13 8.52
C LEU A 92 1.40 16.18 9.60
N ASN A 93 0.39 17.01 9.90
CA ASN A 93 0.47 17.99 10.98
C ASN A 93 0.68 17.31 12.36
N GLY A 94 -0.06 16.23 12.65
CA GLY A 94 0.11 15.50 13.90
C GLY A 94 1.51 14.88 14.04
N LEU A 95 2.07 14.33 12.97
CA LEU A 95 3.45 13.82 12.98
C LEU A 95 4.47 14.95 13.13
N GLN A 96 4.22 16.12 12.53
CA GLN A 96 5.06 17.30 12.69
C GLN A 96 5.04 17.83 14.13
N GLU A 97 3.86 17.93 14.75
CA GLU A 97 3.70 18.32 16.15
C GLU A 97 4.43 17.37 17.11
N MET A 98 4.50 16.09 16.77
CA MET A 98 5.30 15.09 17.50
C MET A 98 6.80 15.19 17.22
N GLY A 99 7.24 16.03 16.28
CA GLY A 99 8.64 16.11 15.84
C GLY A 99 9.12 14.89 15.04
N MET A 100 8.19 14.14 14.44
CA MET A 100 8.45 12.86 13.78
C MET A 100 8.35 12.92 12.24
N THR A 101 8.53 14.11 11.68
CA THR A 101 8.69 14.31 10.22
C THR A 101 10.10 14.77 9.92
N ALA A 102 10.72 14.17 8.90
CA ALA A 102 11.97 14.64 8.34
C ALA A 102 11.72 15.61 7.16
N SER A 103 12.75 16.28 6.71
CA SER A 103 12.72 16.97 5.41
C SER A 103 12.39 15.95 4.30
N ASN A 104 11.64 16.36 3.29
CA ASN A 104 11.22 15.54 2.14
C ASN A 104 10.08 14.54 2.42
N ASP A 105 9.11 14.89 3.28
CA ASP A 105 7.89 14.09 3.53
C ASP A 105 8.15 12.65 4.00
N CYS A 106 9.33 12.38 4.57
CA CYS A 106 9.61 11.15 5.28
C CYS A 106 9.09 11.26 6.72
N VAL A 107 8.38 10.22 7.16
CA VAL A 107 7.81 10.16 8.50
C VAL A 107 8.33 8.95 9.26
N ASP A 108 8.40 9.06 10.59
CA ASP A 108 8.83 7.96 11.45
C ASP A 108 7.77 6.84 11.46
N PRO A 109 8.11 5.58 11.09
CA PRO A 109 7.16 4.48 11.04
C PRO A 109 6.49 4.16 12.39
N GLU A 110 7.21 4.29 13.51
CA GLU A 110 6.66 4.01 14.84
C GLU A 110 5.68 5.10 15.27
N ALA A 111 5.97 6.36 14.96
CA ALA A 111 5.03 7.46 15.18
C ALA A 111 3.75 7.32 14.35
N VAL A 112 3.85 6.81 13.11
CA VAL A 112 2.70 6.53 12.24
C VAL A 112 1.81 5.46 12.88
N LYS A 113 2.37 4.35 13.38
CA LYS A 113 1.60 3.29 14.08
C LYS A 113 0.78 3.88 15.21
N TYR A 114 1.45 4.59 16.14
CA TYR A 114 0.81 5.19 17.30
C TYR A 114 -0.27 6.22 16.93
N LEU A 115 0.03 7.11 15.98
CA LEU A 115 -0.90 8.17 15.59
C LEU A 115 -2.15 7.59 14.91
N PHE A 116 -2.00 6.57 14.06
CA PHE A 116 -3.13 5.90 13.41
C PHE A 116 -4.02 5.19 14.42
N GLU A 117 -3.43 4.41 15.33
CA GLU A 117 -4.16 3.74 16.41
C GLU A 117 -4.93 4.75 17.26
N LYS A 118 -4.23 5.80 17.75
CA LYS A 118 -4.85 6.84 18.56
C LYS A 118 -6.05 7.48 17.87
N LYS A 119 -5.88 7.94 16.61
CA LYS A 119 -6.97 8.61 15.88
C LYS A 119 -8.18 7.72 15.65
N LEU A 120 -7.97 6.45 15.33
CA LEU A 120 -9.07 5.50 15.12
C LEU A 120 -9.78 5.16 16.43
N LEU A 121 -9.04 4.94 17.50
CA LEU A 121 -9.63 4.69 18.84
C LEU A 121 -10.41 5.89 19.35
N ASP A 122 -9.88 7.10 19.19
CA ASP A 122 -10.55 8.36 19.56
C ASP A 122 -11.90 8.56 18.83
N THR A 123 -12.08 7.93 17.66
CA THR A 123 -13.34 7.98 16.87
C THR A 123 -14.23 6.75 17.05
N GLY A 124 -13.86 5.82 17.92
CA GLY A 124 -14.65 4.62 18.22
C GLY A 124 -14.59 3.52 17.15
N VAL A 125 -13.61 3.54 16.26
CA VAL A 125 -13.39 2.46 15.31
C VAL A 125 -12.97 1.19 16.05
N ARG A 126 -13.63 0.06 15.77
CA ARG A 126 -13.17 -1.24 16.25
C ARG A 126 -12.03 -1.72 15.36
N ILE A 127 -10.84 -1.89 15.94
CA ILE A 127 -9.63 -2.39 15.25
C ILE A 127 -9.44 -3.86 15.59
N ARG A 128 -9.13 -4.68 14.58
CA ARG A 128 -8.72 -6.08 14.72
C ARG A 128 -7.42 -6.29 13.95
N LEU A 129 -6.31 -6.31 14.68
CA LEU A 129 -4.99 -6.71 14.16
C LEU A 129 -4.90 -8.25 14.07
N HIS A 130 -3.90 -8.76 13.37
CA HIS A 130 -3.67 -10.21 13.17
C HIS A 130 -4.91 -10.95 12.67
N SER A 131 -5.73 -10.29 11.84
CA SER A 131 -7.01 -10.80 11.35
C SER A 131 -7.07 -10.68 9.84
N ARG A 132 -6.62 -11.72 9.16
CA ARG A 132 -6.58 -11.77 7.69
C ARG A 132 -7.97 -12.11 7.13
N VAL A 133 -8.47 -11.30 6.20
CA VAL A 133 -9.66 -11.66 5.42
C VAL A 133 -9.29 -12.79 4.47
N VAL A 134 -10.03 -13.91 4.56
CA VAL A 134 -9.75 -15.14 3.81
C VAL A 134 -10.91 -15.61 2.97
N SER A 135 -12.10 -15.02 3.13
CA SER A 135 -13.28 -15.33 2.33
C SER A 135 -14.28 -14.17 2.35
N ALA A 136 -15.11 -14.12 1.32
CA ALA A 136 -16.22 -13.20 1.19
C ALA A 136 -17.53 -13.98 1.02
N VAL A 137 -18.61 -13.52 1.64
CA VAL A 137 -19.94 -14.09 1.52
C VAL A 137 -20.77 -13.15 0.66
N VAL A 138 -21.00 -13.57 -0.57
CA VAL A 138 -21.76 -12.81 -1.59
C VAL A 138 -23.07 -13.55 -1.81
N SER A 139 -24.18 -12.82 -1.79
CA SER A 139 -25.52 -13.35 -2.05
C SER A 139 -25.78 -13.58 -3.54
N ASP A 140 -26.86 -14.27 -3.88
CA ASP A 140 -27.24 -14.59 -5.27
C ASP A 140 -27.50 -13.34 -6.12
N ASP A 141 -27.85 -12.22 -5.51
CA ASP A 141 -28.01 -10.90 -6.14
C ASP A 141 -26.68 -10.12 -6.24
N HIS A 142 -25.56 -10.80 -6.09
CA HIS A 142 -24.20 -10.24 -6.17
C HIS A 142 -23.92 -9.14 -5.13
N ARG A 143 -24.52 -9.21 -3.94
CA ARG A 143 -24.24 -8.28 -2.85
C ARG A 143 -23.31 -8.91 -1.82
N LEU A 144 -22.25 -8.20 -1.44
CA LEU A 144 -21.38 -8.60 -0.36
C LEU A 144 -22.08 -8.36 0.98
N GLY A 145 -22.25 -9.42 1.79
CA GLY A 145 -22.96 -9.37 3.06
C GLY A 145 -22.07 -9.63 4.28
N ALA A 146 -20.97 -10.38 4.11
CA ALA A 146 -20.02 -10.63 5.18
C ALA A 146 -18.63 -10.95 4.63
N VAL A 147 -17.63 -10.78 5.49
CA VAL A 147 -16.27 -11.29 5.27
C VAL A 147 -15.91 -12.28 6.38
N ILE A 148 -15.04 -13.25 6.05
CA ILE A 148 -14.52 -14.20 7.02
C ILE A 148 -13.03 -13.90 7.24
N THR A 149 -12.63 -13.82 8.50
CA THR A 149 -11.24 -13.68 8.90
C THR A 149 -10.69 -14.96 9.50
N GLU A 150 -9.38 -15.14 9.36
CA GLU A 150 -8.59 -16.14 10.11
C GLU A 150 -7.66 -15.39 11.07
N SER A 151 -7.62 -15.84 12.32
CA SER A 151 -6.78 -15.27 13.38
C SER A 151 -6.46 -16.31 14.44
N SER A 152 -5.74 -15.94 15.51
CA SER A 152 -5.55 -16.81 16.69
C SER A 152 -6.86 -17.17 17.40
N SER A 153 -7.95 -16.43 17.14
CA SER A 153 -9.29 -16.75 17.63
C SER A 153 -10.02 -17.77 16.72
N GLY A 154 -9.37 -18.26 15.64
CA GLY A 154 -9.98 -19.09 14.63
C GLY A 154 -10.69 -18.27 13.55
N ARG A 155 -11.64 -18.92 12.86
CA ARG A 155 -12.46 -18.27 11.82
C ARG A 155 -13.63 -17.53 12.44
N GLU A 156 -13.82 -16.28 12.02
CA GLU A 156 -14.88 -15.39 12.46
C GLU A 156 -15.50 -14.68 11.26
N ALA A 157 -16.84 -14.61 11.21
CA ALA A 157 -17.59 -13.87 10.20
C ALA A 157 -17.96 -12.47 10.71
N TRP A 158 -17.83 -11.47 9.86
CA TRP A 158 -18.14 -10.07 10.13
C TRP A 158 -19.14 -9.57 9.10
N GLN A 159 -20.33 -9.23 9.54
CA GLN A 159 -21.38 -8.69 8.69
C GLN A 159 -21.21 -7.19 8.50
N GLY A 160 -21.59 -6.67 7.34
CA GLY A 160 -21.53 -5.25 7.02
C GLY A 160 -22.62 -4.82 6.05
N LYS A 161 -23.01 -3.54 6.10
CA LYS A 161 -23.87 -2.95 5.06
C LYS A 161 -23.04 -2.58 3.83
N VAL A 162 -21.81 -2.04 4.07
CA VAL A 162 -20.85 -1.65 3.03
C VAL A 162 -19.46 -2.12 3.41
N PHE A 163 -18.69 -2.55 2.42
CA PHE A 163 -17.33 -3.04 2.58
C PHE A 163 -16.35 -2.18 1.79
N ILE A 164 -15.12 -2.04 2.29
CA ILE A 164 -14.03 -1.33 1.60
C ILE A 164 -12.84 -2.27 1.48
N ASP A 165 -12.43 -2.59 0.25
CA ASP A 165 -11.15 -3.26 -0.01
C ASP A 165 -10.01 -2.23 0.01
N ALA A 166 -9.25 -2.23 1.09
CA ALA A 166 -8.03 -1.45 1.28
C ALA A 166 -6.81 -2.37 1.50
N THR A 167 -6.89 -3.63 1.09
CA THR A 167 -5.81 -4.63 1.25
C THR A 167 -4.57 -4.31 0.42
N GLY A 168 -4.70 -3.36 -0.51
CA GLY A 168 -3.64 -2.94 -1.43
C GLY A 168 -3.41 -3.91 -2.59
N ASN A 169 -3.60 -5.20 -2.38
CA ASN A 169 -3.49 -6.23 -3.42
C ASN A 169 -4.86 -6.62 -4.01
N GLY A 170 -5.96 -5.97 -3.61
CA GLY A 170 -7.30 -6.28 -4.09
C GLY A 170 -7.80 -7.65 -3.61
N ASP A 171 -7.39 -8.06 -2.39
CA ASP A 171 -7.67 -9.41 -1.91
C ASP A 171 -9.16 -9.61 -1.65
N LEU A 172 -9.85 -8.61 -1.05
CA LEU A 172 -11.29 -8.72 -0.80
C LEU A 172 -12.09 -8.73 -2.10
N GLY A 173 -11.73 -7.87 -3.08
CA GLY A 173 -12.38 -7.87 -4.40
C GLY A 173 -12.25 -9.21 -5.11
N ALA A 174 -11.05 -9.80 -5.09
CA ALA A 174 -10.80 -11.12 -5.67
C ALA A 174 -11.56 -12.23 -4.94
N LEU A 175 -11.59 -12.22 -3.60
CA LEU A 175 -12.35 -13.17 -2.78
C LEU A 175 -13.87 -13.05 -3.00
N ALA A 176 -14.35 -11.85 -3.31
CA ALA A 176 -15.74 -11.59 -3.65
C ALA A 176 -16.12 -11.97 -5.11
N GLY A 177 -15.13 -12.39 -5.91
CA GLY A 177 -15.35 -12.81 -7.31
C GLY A 177 -15.30 -11.66 -8.33
N CYS A 178 -14.76 -10.49 -7.97
CA CYS A 178 -14.59 -9.42 -8.92
C CYS A 178 -13.53 -9.73 -9.97
N HIS A 179 -13.80 -9.35 -11.23
CA HIS A 179 -12.77 -9.35 -12.27
C HIS A 179 -11.65 -8.37 -11.92
N HIS A 180 -10.43 -8.73 -12.26
CA HIS A 180 -9.26 -7.91 -11.99
C HIS A 180 -8.15 -8.17 -12.99
N GLU A 181 -7.25 -7.21 -13.10
CA GLU A 181 -6.02 -7.33 -13.87
C GLU A 181 -4.81 -7.24 -12.94
N ILE A 182 -3.70 -7.86 -13.35
CA ILE A 182 -2.40 -7.79 -12.69
C ILE A 182 -1.29 -7.77 -13.74
N GLY A 183 -0.26 -6.95 -13.53
CA GLY A 183 0.79 -6.77 -14.54
C GLY A 183 0.35 -5.96 -15.76
N ASP A 184 1.24 -5.87 -16.74
CA ASP A 184 0.93 -5.26 -18.03
C ASP A 184 0.30 -6.27 -19.00
N ALA A 185 0.04 -5.83 -20.25
CA ALA A 185 -0.57 -6.66 -21.28
C ALA A 185 0.26 -7.91 -21.67
N GLN A 186 1.53 -7.97 -21.27
CA GLN A 186 2.41 -9.13 -21.42
C GLN A 186 2.58 -9.94 -20.14
N GLY A 187 1.84 -9.62 -19.08
CA GLY A 187 1.94 -10.25 -17.77
C GLY A 187 3.20 -9.87 -16.98
N ARG A 188 3.91 -8.80 -17.38
CA ARG A 188 5.10 -8.36 -16.67
C ARG A 188 4.71 -7.57 -15.42
N LEU A 189 5.42 -7.84 -14.32
CA LEU A 189 5.16 -7.27 -13.00
C LEU A 189 6.24 -6.25 -12.63
N GLN A 190 5.86 -5.19 -11.94
CA GLN A 190 6.82 -4.27 -11.36
C GLN A 190 7.58 -4.93 -10.22
N ALA A 191 8.89 -4.61 -10.10
CA ALA A 191 9.73 -5.16 -9.07
C ALA A 191 9.24 -4.83 -7.65
N MET A 192 9.39 -5.78 -6.73
CA MET A 192 9.21 -5.56 -5.29
C MET A 192 10.51 -5.05 -4.66
N SER A 193 10.43 -4.44 -3.48
CA SER A 193 11.59 -4.01 -2.70
C SER A 193 11.39 -4.26 -1.22
N LEU A 194 12.42 -4.75 -0.55
CA LEU A 194 12.47 -4.83 0.90
C LEU A 194 13.22 -3.62 1.43
N CYS A 195 12.57 -2.77 2.21
CA CYS A 195 13.21 -1.63 2.86
C CYS A 195 13.85 -2.03 4.18
N ALA A 196 14.79 -1.22 4.64
CA ALA A 196 15.46 -1.40 5.92
C ALA A 196 15.55 -0.09 6.70
N LEU A 197 15.40 -0.18 8.02
CA LEU A 197 15.79 0.86 8.96
C LEU A 197 17.26 0.68 9.31
N VAL A 198 18.06 1.71 9.09
CA VAL A 198 19.48 1.74 9.41
C VAL A 198 19.81 2.95 10.30
N TYR A 199 20.82 2.84 11.15
CA TYR A 199 21.16 3.87 12.12
C TYR A 199 22.66 3.86 12.47
N GLY A 200 23.09 4.82 13.30
CA GLY A 200 24.45 4.85 13.86
C GLY A 200 25.40 5.79 13.10
N VAL A 201 24.89 6.57 12.17
CA VAL A 201 25.65 7.59 11.43
C VAL A 201 24.93 8.92 11.56
N ASN A 202 25.67 10.02 11.73
CA ASN A 202 25.06 11.34 11.74
C ASN A 202 24.69 11.77 10.31
N ALA A 203 23.44 12.15 10.09
CA ALA A 203 22.88 12.50 8.79
C ALA A 203 23.63 13.69 8.14
N SER A 204 24.13 14.64 8.94
CA SER A 204 24.89 15.77 8.43
C SER A 204 26.21 15.38 7.75
N LYS A 205 26.79 14.24 8.11
CA LYS A 205 28.04 13.72 7.54
C LYS A 205 27.86 12.98 6.22
N VAL A 206 26.63 12.60 5.88
CA VAL A 206 26.31 11.77 4.71
C VAL A 206 25.20 12.36 3.84
N GLN A 207 25.01 13.68 3.90
CA GLN A 207 24.00 14.38 3.11
C GLN A 207 24.13 14.16 1.60
N ASP A 208 25.36 13.94 1.13
CA ASP A 208 25.66 13.60 -0.26
C ASP A 208 25.18 12.22 -0.70
N LEU A 209 24.80 11.35 0.24
CA LEU A 209 24.28 10.00 0.01
C LEU A 209 22.75 9.90 0.23
N THR A 210 22.12 10.93 0.80
CA THR A 210 20.69 10.90 1.12
C THR A 210 19.85 11.45 -0.03
N LEU A 211 18.54 11.08 -0.03
CA LEU A 211 17.57 11.64 -0.96
C LEU A 211 17.52 13.16 -0.82
N ARG A 212 17.64 13.84 -1.94
CA ARG A 212 17.49 15.29 -2.10
C ARG A 212 16.45 15.56 -3.18
N THR A 213 16.30 16.83 -3.55
CA THR A 213 15.39 17.27 -4.64
C THR A 213 15.81 16.76 -6.01
N ASP A 214 17.05 16.30 -6.14
CA ASP A 214 17.63 15.67 -7.34
C ASP A 214 18.09 14.23 -7.05
N ASP A 215 18.48 13.50 -8.08
CA ASP A 215 18.96 12.11 -7.97
C ASP A 215 20.46 12.02 -7.53
N THR A 216 21.13 13.10 -7.16
CA THR A 216 22.56 13.11 -6.82
C THR A 216 22.88 12.12 -5.70
N GLY A 217 22.10 12.12 -4.61
CA GLY A 217 22.31 11.20 -3.50
C GLY A 217 22.19 9.72 -3.91
N LYS A 218 21.24 9.40 -4.79
CA LYS A 218 21.06 8.04 -5.33
C LYS A 218 22.26 7.60 -6.18
N HIS A 219 22.75 8.48 -7.06
CA HIS A 219 23.92 8.22 -7.88
C HIS A 219 25.18 8.02 -7.04
N ASN A 220 25.37 8.88 -6.02
CA ASN A 220 26.51 8.75 -5.11
C ASN A 220 26.48 7.44 -4.33
N LEU A 221 25.31 7.05 -3.81
CA LEU A 221 25.15 5.77 -3.09
C LEU A 221 25.37 4.58 -4.02
N HIS A 222 24.85 4.60 -5.25
CA HIS A 222 25.07 3.58 -6.25
C HIS A 222 26.57 3.43 -6.55
N ASN A 223 27.26 4.54 -6.87
CA ASN A 223 28.69 4.53 -7.16
C ASN A 223 29.53 4.06 -5.96
N LEU A 224 29.11 4.40 -4.74
CA LEU A 224 29.77 3.90 -3.54
C LEU A 224 29.63 2.41 -3.38
N LEU A 225 28.45 1.84 -3.59
CA LEU A 225 28.21 0.39 -3.60
C LEU A 225 29.06 -0.31 -4.65
N GLN A 226 29.12 0.24 -5.87
CA GLN A 226 29.97 -0.33 -6.93
C GLN A 226 31.45 -0.33 -6.55
N ARG A 227 31.98 0.77 -5.99
CA ARG A 227 33.38 0.83 -5.50
C ARG A 227 33.62 -0.14 -4.35
N ALA A 228 32.59 -0.44 -3.55
CA ALA A 228 32.61 -1.46 -2.51
C ALA A 228 32.47 -2.90 -3.04
N GLY A 229 32.47 -3.09 -4.35
CA GLY A 229 32.37 -4.40 -5.01
C GLY A 229 30.95 -4.99 -5.00
N LYS A 230 29.91 -4.16 -4.81
CA LYS A 230 28.50 -4.57 -4.85
C LYS A 230 27.75 -3.84 -5.93
N THR A 231 27.05 -4.57 -6.79
CA THR A 231 26.11 -4.01 -7.75
C THR A 231 24.71 -4.19 -7.16
N PRO A 232 24.03 -3.10 -6.76
CA PRO A 232 22.66 -3.23 -6.26
C PRO A 232 21.72 -3.68 -7.37
N SER A 233 20.74 -4.51 -7.02
CA SER A 233 19.69 -4.93 -7.96
C SER A 233 18.74 -3.81 -8.37
N TYR A 234 18.78 -2.68 -7.64
CA TYR A 234 18.12 -1.43 -7.97
C TYR A 234 19.13 -0.35 -8.30
N ASP A 235 19.08 0.20 -9.52
CA ASP A 235 20.07 1.18 -10.02
C ASP A 235 20.02 2.54 -9.33
N LYS A 236 18.95 2.82 -8.59
CA LYS A 236 18.78 4.08 -7.85
C LYS A 236 18.58 3.85 -6.35
N PRO A 237 19.56 3.19 -5.66
CA PRO A 237 19.47 2.97 -4.23
C PRO A 237 19.25 4.29 -3.51
N THR A 238 18.32 4.31 -2.57
CA THR A 238 17.88 5.54 -1.93
C THR A 238 17.99 5.42 -0.43
N LEU A 239 18.67 6.40 0.19
CA LEU A 239 18.77 6.56 1.63
C LEU A 239 17.93 7.77 2.05
N PHE A 240 16.84 7.53 2.76
CA PHE A 240 15.92 8.55 3.26
C PHE A 240 16.30 8.89 4.70
N ALA A 241 16.68 10.15 4.97
CA ALA A 241 16.93 10.57 6.34
C ALA A 241 15.59 10.69 7.10
N LEU A 242 15.47 10.01 8.25
CA LEU A 242 14.33 10.10 9.17
C LEU A 242 14.59 11.13 10.28
N ASN A 243 15.80 11.10 10.82
CA ASN A 243 16.24 11.98 11.89
C ASN A 243 17.78 12.11 11.85
N GLU A 244 18.37 12.67 12.91
CA GLU A 244 19.83 12.91 12.96
C GLU A 244 20.67 11.62 12.82
N HIS A 245 20.14 10.46 13.21
CA HIS A 245 20.91 9.19 13.26
C HIS A 245 20.21 8.01 12.60
N GLY A 246 18.98 8.18 12.11
CA GLY A 246 18.15 7.12 11.53
C GLY A 246 17.82 7.37 10.07
N PHE A 247 17.82 6.29 9.29
CA PHE A 247 17.51 6.33 7.86
C PHE A 247 16.68 5.13 7.45
N LEU A 248 15.87 5.31 6.41
CA LEU A 248 15.31 4.20 5.65
C LEU A 248 16.16 3.97 4.40
N LEU A 249 16.47 2.73 4.11
CA LEU A 249 17.23 2.30 2.93
C LEU A 249 16.35 1.46 2.02
N MET A 250 16.24 1.87 0.75
CA MET A 250 15.66 1.10 -0.34
C MET A 250 16.73 0.93 -1.41
N SER A 251 17.31 -0.27 -1.53
CA SER A 251 18.46 -0.51 -2.41
C SER A 251 18.39 -1.81 -3.20
N ASN A 252 17.23 -2.47 -3.22
CA ASN A 252 17.04 -3.73 -3.92
C ASN A 252 15.74 -3.74 -4.72
N HIS A 253 15.74 -4.54 -5.80
CA HIS A 253 14.58 -4.93 -6.59
C HIS A 253 14.52 -6.46 -6.70
N GLN A 254 13.33 -7.01 -6.50
CA GLN A 254 13.02 -8.41 -6.76
C GLN A 254 12.04 -8.46 -7.93
N TYR A 255 12.51 -9.03 -9.04
CA TYR A 255 11.84 -8.96 -10.34
C TYR A 255 10.89 -10.12 -10.54
N GLN A 256 9.82 -9.89 -11.33
CA GLN A 256 8.83 -10.91 -11.74
C GLN A 256 8.23 -11.71 -10.57
N THR A 257 8.12 -11.09 -9.40
CA THR A 257 7.53 -11.69 -8.21
C THR A 257 6.02 -11.46 -8.19
N ALA A 258 5.26 -12.53 -8.27
CA ALA A 258 3.80 -12.45 -8.21
C ALA A 258 3.32 -12.16 -6.77
N PRO A 259 2.48 -11.14 -6.55
CA PRO A 259 2.05 -10.73 -5.20
C PRO A 259 1.00 -11.66 -4.59
N ASN A 260 0.51 -12.62 -5.33
CA ASN A 260 -0.44 -13.67 -4.93
C ASN A 260 0.19 -15.07 -4.89
N ASP A 261 1.51 -15.15 -4.92
CA ASP A 261 2.30 -16.39 -4.78
C ASP A 261 3.17 -16.29 -3.52
N ALA A 262 2.83 -17.07 -2.51
CA ALA A 262 3.51 -17.04 -1.21
C ALA A 262 4.96 -17.53 -1.29
N ASP A 263 5.26 -18.51 -2.14
CA ASP A 263 6.62 -19.03 -2.32
C ASP A 263 7.49 -17.99 -3.01
N ALA A 264 7.00 -17.37 -4.09
CA ALA A 264 7.70 -16.29 -4.78
C ALA A 264 7.96 -15.08 -3.86
N ILE A 265 7.00 -14.68 -3.04
CA ILE A 265 7.16 -13.60 -2.05
C ILE A 265 8.19 -13.99 -0.98
N THR A 266 8.21 -15.24 -0.54
CA THR A 266 9.15 -15.75 0.45
C THR A 266 10.59 -15.70 -0.09
N GLU A 267 10.81 -16.24 -1.28
CA GLU A 267 12.12 -16.23 -1.95
C GLU A 267 12.61 -14.80 -2.17
N ALA A 268 11.76 -13.92 -2.71
CA ALA A 268 12.07 -12.51 -2.92
C ALA A 268 12.43 -11.79 -1.61
N THR A 269 11.71 -12.06 -0.53
CA THR A 269 11.97 -11.45 0.78
C THR A 269 13.31 -11.90 1.35
N MET A 270 13.64 -13.19 1.25
CA MET A 270 14.92 -13.72 1.73
C MET A 270 16.09 -13.22 0.89
N ALA A 271 15.95 -13.19 -0.44
CA ALA A 271 16.98 -12.68 -1.35
C ALA A 271 17.25 -11.19 -1.11
N ALA A 272 16.22 -10.37 -1.00
CA ALA A 272 16.35 -8.94 -0.71
C ALA A 272 17.01 -8.68 0.64
N ARG A 273 16.71 -9.48 1.66
CA ARG A 273 17.33 -9.36 2.99
C ARG A 273 18.80 -9.71 2.95
N ALA A 274 19.18 -10.76 2.22
CA ALA A 274 20.60 -11.15 2.03
C ALA A 274 21.36 -10.02 1.32
N GLU A 275 20.80 -9.46 0.24
CA GLU A 275 21.39 -8.32 -0.48
C GLU A 275 21.62 -7.12 0.44
N LEU A 276 20.64 -6.75 1.27
CA LEU A 276 20.78 -5.65 2.25
C LEU A 276 21.93 -5.89 3.23
N TRP A 277 22.08 -7.10 3.77
CA TRP A 277 23.18 -7.46 4.67
C TRP A 277 24.54 -7.31 4.00
N GLU A 278 24.68 -7.80 2.78
CA GLU A 278 25.90 -7.70 1.99
C GLU A 278 26.27 -6.26 1.64
N GLN A 279 25.29 -5.47 1.20
CA GLN A 279 25.47 -4.06 0.88
C GLN A 279 25.93 -3.26 2.12
N LEU A 280 25.28 -3.45 3.27
CA LEU A 280 25.65 -2.76 4.51
C LEU A 280 27.06 -3.16 5.00
N ALA A 281 27.44 -4.42 4.86
CA ALA A 281 28.79 -4.87 5.20
C ALA A 281 29.84 -4.20 4.31
N ALA A 282 29.59 -4.14 3.00
CA ALA A 282 30.48 -3.50 2.03
C ALA A 282 30.60 -1.98 2.25
N LEU A 283 29.48 -1.30 2.48
CA LEU A 283 29.45 0.15 2.76
C LEU A 283 30.28 0.50 4.01
N ARG A 284 30.19 -0.27 5.10
CA ARG A 284 30.98 -0.04 6.33
C ARG A 284 32.48 -0.18 6.10
N GLN A 285 32.90 -1.05 5.19
CA GLN A 285 34.30 -1.29 4.87
C GLN A 285 34.88 -0.24 3.91
N ALA A 286 34.06 0.18 2.93
CA ALA A 286 34.50 1.06 1.85
C ALA A 286 34.44 2.56 2.20
N GLU A 287 33.58 2.98 3.15
CA GLU A 287 33.34 4.39 3.46
C GLU A 287 33.48 4.63 4.96
N PRO A 288 34.57 5.30 5.41
CA PRO A 288 34.82 5.55 6.84
C PRO A 288 33.69 6.29 7.56
N ARG A 289 32.95 7.17 6.87
CA ARG A 289 31.78 7.89 7.43
C ARG A 289 30.63 6.92 7.78
N LEU A 290 30.60 5.74 7.14
CA LEU A 290 29.60 4.69 7.36
C LEU A 290 30.10 3.54 8.26
N ALA A 291 31.30 3.61 8.83
CA ALA A 291 31.86 2.51 9.63
C ALA A 291 30.97 2.09 10.81
N THR A 292 30.21 3.02 11.37
CA THR A 292 29.28 2.75 12.49
C THR A 292 27.85 2.43 12.05
N LEU A 293 27.55 2.40 10.74
CA LEU A 293 26.21 2.10 10.22
C LEU A 293 25.75 0.70 10.68
N ARG A 294 24.53 0.61 11.18
CA ARG A 294 23.92 -0.65 11.68
C ARG A 294 22.55 -0.85 11.07
N LEU A 295 22.20 -2.09 10.84
CA LEU A 295 20.85 -2.51 10.52
C LEU A 295 20.02 -2.51 11.81
N GLY A 296 18.94 -1.72 11.84
CA GLY A 296 17.97 -1.70 12.92
C GLY A 296 16.90 -2.76 12.71
N ALA A 297 16.29 -2.75 11.54
CA ALA A 297 15.28 -3.72 11.13
C ALA A 297 15.20 -3.81 9.60
N THR A 298 14.81 -4.97 9.07
CA THR A 298 14.25 -5.06 7.73
C THR A 298 12.73 -4.99 7.83
N ALA A 299 12.06 -4.52 6.80
CA ALA A 299 10.61 -4.53 6.73
C ALA A 299 10.03 -5.93 7.06
N ALA A 300 8.91 -5.97 7.76
CA ALA A 300 8.18 -7.21 8.04
C ALA A 300 7.55 -7.77 6.77
N THR A 301 7.08 -6.87 5.88
CA THR A 301 6.50 -7.22 4.58
C THR A 301 7.30 -6.57 3.46
N ILE A 302 7.56 -7.35 2.39
CA ILE A 302 8.17 -6.80 1.18
C ILE A 302 7.21 -5.80 0.51
N GLY A 303 7.73 -4.70 0.01
CA GLY A 303 6.93 -3.66 -0.65
C GLY A 303 6.47 -4.10 -2.03
N VAL A 304 5.19 -4.39 -2.15
CA VAL A 304 4.50 -4.75 -3.40
C VAL A 304 4.06 -3.48 -4.12
N ARG A 305 4.58 -3.24 -5.33
CA ARG A 305 4.13 -2.13 -6.18
C ARG A 305 2.92 -2.49 -7.02
N GLU A 306 2.87 -3.72 -7.52
CA GLU A 306 1.86 -4.22 -8.42
C GLU A 306 0.95 -5.22 -7.71
N GLY A 307 -0.30 -4.83 -7.43
CA GLY A 307 -1.36 -5.68 -6.93
C GLY A 307 -2.45 -5.88 -7.99
N ARG A 308 -3.56 -6.55 -7.62
CA ARG A 308 -4.75 -6.61 -8.47
C ARG A 308 -5.38 -5.23 -8.60
N ARG A 309 -5.74 -4.86 -9.80
CA ARG A 309 -6.59 -3.70 -10.14
C ARG A 309 -7.98 -4.24 -10.38
N ILE A 310 -8.88 -3.97 -9.43
CA ILE A 310 -10.23 -4.52 -9.45
C ILE A 310 -11.08 -3.77 -10.48
N ASN A 311 -11.95 -4.49 -11.20
CA ASN A 311 -12.87 -3.90 -12.14
C ASN A 311 -13.86 -2.98 -11.42
N ALA A 312 -13.82 -1.69 -11.74
CA ALA A 312 -14.66 -0.66 -11.15
C ALA A 312 -15.59 -0.03 -12.19
N LEU A 313 -16.51 0.79 -11.76
CA LEU A 313 -17.44 1.51 -12.67
C LEU A 313 -16.70 2.46 -13.63
N TYR A 314 -15.50 2.89 -13.27
CA TYR A 314 -14.59 3.64 -14.15
C TYR A 314 -13.18 3.05 -14.04
N GLN A 315 -12.56 2.84 -15.19
CA GLN A 315 -11.16 2.43 -15.27
C GLN A 315 -10.33 3.65 -15.67
N LEU A 316 -9.48 4.13 -14.75
CA LEU A 316 -8.47 5.14 -15.09
C LEU A 316 -7.53 4.59 -16.15
N THR A 317 -7.23 5.38 -17.17
CA THR A 317 -6.36 4.98 -18.28
C THR A 317 -5.17 5.92 -18.43
N VAL A 318 -4.14 5.47 -19.12
CA VAL A 318 -3.00 6.32 -19.48
C VAL A 318 -3.44 7.61 -20.21
N ASN A 319 -4.54 7.57 -20.97
CA ASN A 319 -5.07 8.74 -21.64
C ASN A 319 -5.59 9.80 -20.65
N ASP A 320 -6.16 9.40 -19.53
CA ASP A 320 -6.59 10.34 -18.48
C ASP A 320 -5.39 11.13 -17.93
N LEU A 321 -4.25 10.45 -17.77
CA LEU A 321 -3.02 11.03 -17.25
C LEU A 321 -2.38 12.00 -18.26
N VAL A 322 -2.20 11.56 -19.50
CA VAL A 322 -1.54 12.35 -20.57
C VAL A 322 -2.36 13.58 -20.90
N ASN A 323 -3.69 13.47 -20.92
CA ASN A 323 -4.58 14.58 -21.22
C ASN A 323 -4.86 15.49 -20.00
N GLY A 324 -4.54 15.04 -18.78
CA GLY A 324 -4.91 15.76 -17.55
C GLY A 324 -6.42 15.79 -17.35
N GLN A 325 -7.08 14.64 -17.55
CA GLN A 325 -8.52 14.52 -17.62
C GLN A 325 -9.19 15.02 -16.35
N LYS A 326 -10.19 15.91 -16.54
CA LYS A 326 -11.09 16.35 -15.50
C LYS A 326 -12.31 15.45 -15.46
N GLN A 327 -12.68 15.03 -14.27
CA GLN A 327 -13.80 14.11 -14.06
C GLN A 327 -15.00 14.84 -13.47
N PRO A 328 -16.25 14.39 -13.73
CA PRO A 328 -17.45 15.00 -13.15
C PRO A 328 -17.62 14.73 -11.65
N ASP A 329 -16.91 13.71 -11.14
CA ASP A 329 -16.98 13.21 -9.76
C ASP A 329 -15.57 13.03 -9.13
N PRO A 330 -14.70 14.07 -9.16
CA PRO A 330 -13.32 13.93 -8.69
C PRO A 330 -13.26 13.76 -7.16
N VAL A 331 -12.41 12.88 -6.67
CA VAL A 331 -12.16 12.67 -5.25
C VAL A 331 -10.71 12.94 -4.84
N CYS A 332 -9.80 12.94 -5.81
CA CYS A 332 -8.38 13.21 -5.59
C CYS A 332 -7.78 13.78 -6.87
N LYS A 333 -6.92 14.80 -6.74
CA LYS A 333 -6.10 15.31 -7.85
C LYS A 333 -4.71 14.70 -7.75
N ALA A 334 -4.36 13.82 -8.67
CA ALA A 334 -3.03 13.23 -8.77
C ALA A 334 -2.10 14.11 -9.61
N THR A 335 -0.85 14.28 -9.14
CA THR A 335 0.20 15.02 -9.86
C THR A 335 1.45 14.18 -10.10
N PHE A 336 1.52 13.00 -9.50
CA PHE A 336 2.65 12.08 -9.67
C PHE A 336 2.65 11.48 -11.06
N SER A 337 3.82 11.45 -11.70
CA SER A 337 4.00 10.87 -13.03
C SER A 337 3.92 9.34 -13.00
N VAL A 338 3.91 8.73 -14.19
CA VAL A 338 4.06 7.28 -14.34
C VAL A 338 5.45 6.86 -13.86
N ASP A 339 5.48 5.91 -12.91
CA ASP A 339 6.69 5.41 -12.25
C ASP A 339 6.68 3.87 -12.22
N ILE A 340 7.27 3.26 -13.25
CA ILE A 340 7.30 1.82 -13.46
C ILE A 340 8.69 1.29 -13.09
N HIS A 341 8.75 0.41 -12.10
CA HIS A 341 9.97 -0.18 -11.59
C HIS A 341 10.22 -1.57 -12.17
N GLY A 342 11.30 -1.73 -12.97
CA GLY A 342 11.84 -3.03 -13.33
C GLY A 342 10.90 -3.99 -14.08
N ALA A 343 9.85 -3.49 -14.74
CA ALA A 343 8.96 -4.34 -15.55
C ALA A 343 9.56 -4.73 -16.91
N ILE A 344 10.63 -4.05 -17.34
CA ILE A 344 11.31 -4.30 -18.61
C ILE A 344 12.69 -4.90 -18.33
N PRO A 345 13.07 -6.02 -18.97
CA PRO A 345 14.41 -6.59 -18.85
C PRO A 345 15.50 -5.57 -19.18
N GLY A 346 16.54 -5.50 -18.34
CA GLY A 346 17.66 -4.57 -18.49
C GLY A 346 17.43 -3.15 -17.98
N ASN A 347 16.22 -2.82 -17.51
CA ASN A 347 15.93 -1.58 -16.78
C ASN A 347 15.79 -1.87 -15.28
N ASN A 348 16.88 -1.74 -14.55
CA ASN A 348 16.93 -1.99 -13.10
C ASN A 348 16.57 -0.74 -12.26
N GLY A 349 16.20 0.35 -12.91
CA GLY A 349 15.69 1.57 -12.29
C GLY A 349 14.17 1.67 -12.34
N TYR A 350 13.71 2.88 -12.63
CA TYR A 350 12.30 3.18 -12.94
C TYR A 350 12.21 3.98 -14.26
N THR A 351 11.05 3.93 -14.90
CA THR A 351 10.81 4.59 -16.17
C THR A 351 9.36 5.07 -16.27
N SER A 352 9.17 6.21 -16.98
CA SER A 352 7.83 6.64 -17.40
C SER A 352 7.46 6.10 -18.79
N HIS A 353 8.31 5.32 -19.43
CA HIS A 353 8.18 4.91 -20.85
C HIS A 353 8.03 6.10 -21.82
N GLY A 354 8.60 7.25 -21.50
CA GLY A 354 8.46 8.48 -22.30
C GLY A 354 7.09 9.14 -22.19
N LEU A 355 6.24 8.71 -21.26
CA LEU A 355 4.94 9.33 -21.03
C LEU A 355 5.10 10.62 -20.24
N GLU A 356 4.57 11.70 -20.78
CA GLU A 356 4.43 12.99 -20.10
C GLU A 356 3.00 13.09 -19.54
N THR A 357 2.88 13.17 -18.24
CA THR A 357 1.59 13.24 -17.57
C THR A 357 1.28 14.67 -17.11
N LYS A 358 0.01 15.01 -17.11
CA LYS A 358 -0.51 16.25 -16.52
C LYS A 358 -1.25 15.94 -15.23
N PRO A 359 -1.43 16.91 -14.33
CA PRO A 359 -2.32 16.74 -13.19
C PRO A 359 -3.72 16.30 -13.65
N TYR A 360 -4.21 15.17 -13.12
CA TYR A 360 -5.48 14.56 -13.50
C TYR A 360 -6.34 14.25 -12.28
N ASP A 361 -7.63 14.02 -12.51
CA ASP A 361 -8.57 13.72 -11.44
C ASP A 361 -8.84 12.21 -11.34
N ILE A 362 -8.85 11.68 -10.12
CA ILE A 362 -9.31 10.33 -9.80
C ILE A 362 -10.80 10.43 -9.47
N PRO A 363 -11.72 9.77 -10.22
CA PRO A 363 -13.15 9.87 -9.99
C PRO A 363 -13.66 8.91 -8.91
N LEU A 364 -14.77 9.26 -8.24
CA LEU A 364 -15.45 8.41 -7.27
C LEU A 364 -15.82 7.03 -7.87
N ARG A 365 -16.23 7.01 -9.13
CA ARG A 365 -16.60 5.77 -9.84
C ARG A 365 -15.46 4.77 -9.98
N SER A 366 -14.19 5.19 -9.91
CA SER A 366 -13.03 4.25 -9.89
C SER A 366 -12.85 3.53 -8.56
N LEU A 367 -13.58 3.98 -7.53
CA LEU A 367 -13.58 3.38 -6.21
C LEU A 367 -14.76 2.42 -5.98
N ILE A 368 -15.67 2.28 -6.91
CA ILE A 368 -16.89 1.46 -6.77
C ILE A 368 -16.70 0.19 -7.60
N ALA A 369 -16.67 -0.98 -6.94
CA ALA A 369 -16.57 -2.25 -7.61
C ALA A 369 -17.77 -2.46 -8.56
N LYS A 370 -17.50 -2.96 -9.78
CA LYS A 370 -18.51 -3.13 -10.81
C LYS A 370 -19.28 -4.44 -10.67
N ASP A 371 -18.56 -5.51 -10.27
CA ASP A 371 -19.08 -6.87 -10.36
C ASP A 371 -19.82 -7.32 -9.08
N VAL A 372 -19.58 -6.62 -7.95
CA VAL A 372 -20.15 -6.95 -6.64
C VAL A 372 -20.67 -5.68 -5.98
N SER A 373 -21.95 -5.70 -5.63
CA SER A 373 -22.63 -4.59 -4.95
C SER A 373 -22.20 -4.49 -3.47
N GLY A 374 -22.18 -3.27 -2.93
CA GLY A 374 -21.79 -3.03 -1.53
C GLY A 374 -20.30 -3.03 -1.27
N LEU A 375 -19.46 -3.10 -2.32
CA LEU A 375 -17.99 -3.10 -2.23
C LEU A 375 -17.42 -1.81 -2.83
N LEU A 376 -16.62 -1.12 -2.03
CA LEU A 376 -15.75 0.00 -2.43
C LEU A 376 -14.29 -0.45 -2.43
N LEU A 377 -13.46 0.26 -3.18
CA LEU A 377 -12.04 0.02 -3.37
C LEU A 377 -11.25 1.23 -2.87
N ALA A 378 -10.09 1.02 -2.24
CA ALA A 378 -9.25 2.12 -1.77
C ALA A 378 -7.76 1.82 -1.90
N GLY A 379 -6.99 2.84 -2.33
CA GLY A 379 -5.54 2.72 -2.54
C GLY A 379 -5.18 2.09 -3.88
N ARG A 380 -4.27 1.10 -3.88
CA ARG A 380 -3.71 0.53 -5.12
C ARG A 380 -4.69 -0.30 -5.95
N CYS A 381 -5.71 -0.89 -5.33
CA CYS A 381 -6.63 -1.83 -5.97
C CYS A 381 -7.80 -1.17 -6.72
N ILE A 382 -7.89 0.16 -6.76
CA ILE A 382 -8.94 0.87 -7.50
C ILE A 382 -8.86 0.59 -9.00
N GLY A 383 -9.93 0.91 -9.73
CA GLY A 383 -10.02 0.70 -11.17
C GLY A 383 -9.02 1.54 -11.97
N GLY A 384 -8.20 0.88 -12.78
CA GLY A 384 -7.25 1.55 -13.67
C GLY A 384 -6.39 0.60 -14.48
N ASP A 385 -5.82 1.09 -15.58
CA ASP A 385 -4.83 0.33 -16.36
C ASP A 385 -3.45 0.29 -15.68
N PHE A 386 -2.52 -0.44 -16.26
CA PHE A 386 -1.15 -0.61 -15.73
C PHE A 386 -0.41 0.73 -15.55
N TYR A 387 -0.52 1.63 -16.51
CA TYR A 387 0.16 2.93 -16.49
C TYR A 387 -0.47 3.89 -15.50
N ALA A 388 -1.80 3.95 -15.46
CA ALA A 388 -2.52 4.76 -14.49
C ALA A 388 -2.22 4.29 -13.05
N HIS A 389 -2.19 2.96 -12.84
CA HIS A 389 -1.80 2.37 -11.56
C HIS A 389 -0.40 2.80 -11.13
N ALA A 390 0.59 2.81 -12.03
CA ALA A 390 1.95 3.23 -11.73
C ALA A 390 2.06 4.71 -11.29
N SER A 391 1.03 5.52 -11.55
CA SER A 391 0.92 6.90 -11.08
C SER A 391 0.10 7.02 -9.78
N TYR A 392 -1.15 6.52 -9.74
CA TYR A 392 -2.03 6.79 -8.61
C TYR A 392 -1.71 5.99 -7.33
N ARG A 393 -0.91 4.93 -7.39
CA ARG A 393 -0.62 3.99 -6.28
C ARG A 393 0.16 4.58 -5.11
N VAL A 394 0.69 5.79 -5.23
CA VAL A 394 1.54 6.41 -4.19
C VAL A 394 0.72 6.82 -2.95
N ILE A 395 1.39 6.91 -1.79
CA ILE A 395 0.75 7.12 -0.49
C ILE A 395 -0.07 8.40 -0.45
N GLY A 396 0.44 9.50 -1.02
CA GLY A 396 -0.26 10.79 -1.06
C GLY A 396 -1.58 10.76 -1.84
N ASN A 397 -1.75 9.83 -2.78
CA ASN A 397 -3.03 9.58 -3.46
C ASN A 397 -3.88 8.56 -2.70
N ALA A 398 -3.26 7.52 -2.13
CA ALA A 398 -3.97 6.45 -1.43
C ALA A 398 -4.79 6.96 -0.24
N MET A 399 -4.27 7.93 0.53
CA MET A 399 -4.96 8.47 1.69
C MET A 399 -6.23 9.25 1.35
N PRO A 400 -6.24 10.23 0.43
CA PRO A 400 -7.47 10.89 -0.03
C PRO A 400 -8.47 9.94 -0.70
N ILE A 401 -7.99 8.96 -1.47
CA ILE A 401 -8.83 7.89 -2.04
C ILE A 401 -9.53 7.11 -0.92
N GLY A 402 -8.80 6.77 0.15
CA GLY A 402 -9.37 6.10 1.31
C GLY A 402 -10.40 6.97 2.02
N GLU A 403 -10.09 8.25 2.25
CA GLU A 403 -11.04 9.22 2.82
C GLU A 403 -12.34 9.28 2.02
N ALA A 404 -12.25 9.37 0.70
CA ALA A 404 -13.41 9.41 -0.18
C ALA A 404 -14.23 8.10 -0.13
N ALA A 405 -13.57 6.95 -0.13
CA ALA A 405 -14.24 5.65 0.00
C ALA A 405 -15.00 5.56 1.34
N GLY A 406 -14.39 6.04 2.44
CA GLY A 406 -15.02 6.08 3.76
C GLY A 406 -16.24 7.01 3.82
N ILE A 407 -16.18 8.19 3.19
CA ILE A 407 -17.30 9.11 3.07
C ILE A 407 -18.47 8.44 2.33
N CYS A 408 -18.19 7.90 1.15
CA CYS A 408 -19.19 7.22 0.32
C CYS A 408 -19.81 6.03 1.05
N ALA A 409 -18.99 5.21 1.73
CA ALA A 409 -19.46 4.06 2.51
C ALA A 409 -20.41 4.48 3.64
N ALA A 410 -20.06 5.54 4.39
CA ALA A 410 -20.90 6.04 5.48
C ALA A 410 -22.24 6.56 4.98
N LEU A 411 -22.26 7.30 3.87
CA LEU A 411 -23.50 7.77 3.24
C LEU A 411 -24.37 6.61 2.79
N ALA A 412 -23.80 5.65 2.08
CA ALA A 412 -24.51 4.48 1.60
C ALA A 412 -25.11 3.66 2.76
N ALA A 413 -24.32 3.43 3.83
CA ALA A 413 -24.78 2.69 4.99
C ALA A 413 -25.88 3.42 5.80
N ARG A 414 -25.80 4.76 5.90
CA ARG A 414 -26.81 5.58 6.61
C ARG A 414 -28.13 5.68 5.86
N ASN A 415 -28.05 5.82 4.54
CA ASN A 415 -29.21 5.97 3.68
C ASN A 415 -29.85 4.63 3.28
N ASP A 416 -29.22 3.52 3.70
CA ASP A 416 -29.59 2.14 3.33
C ASP A 416 -29.66 1.94 1.80
N VAL A 417 -28.66 2.49 1.10
CA VAL A 417 -28.50 2.38 -0.36
C VAL A 417 -27.16 1.78 -0.72
N LEU A 418 -26.95 1.45 -2.00
CA LEU A 418 -25.67 0.96 -2.48
C LEU A 418 -24.71 2.11 -2.82
N PRO A 419 -23.36 1.93 -2.73
CA PRO A 419 -22.38 2.97 -3.01
C PRO A 419 -22.53 3.67 -4.35
N HIS A 420 -22.94 2.96 -5.41
CA HIS A 420 -23.15 3.54 -6.74
C HIS A 420 -24.40 4.43 -6.86
N GLN A 421 -25.27 4.42 -5.86
CA GLN A 421 -26.47 5.25 -5.79
C GLN A 421 -26.21 6.59 -5.09
N ILE A 422 -25.05 6.73 -4.43
CA ILE A 422 -24.64 8.01 -3.84
C ILE A 422 -24.28 8.98 -4.96
N THR A 423 -24.98 10.10 -5.00
CA THR A 423 -24.72 11.15 -5.97
C THR A 423 -23.50 11.99 -5.56
N TYR A 424 -22.82 12.58 -6.54
CA TYR A 424 -21.66 13.43 -6.24
C TYR A 424 -22.01 14.69 -5.40
N PRO A 425 -23.17 15.38 -5.59
CA PRO A 425 -23.60 16.43 -4.67
C PRO A 425 -23.74 15.96 -3.22
N GLU A 426 -24.38 14.80 -2.95
CA GLU A 426 -24.48 14.24 -1.59
C GLU A 426 -23.10 13.95 -1.00
N PHE A 427 -22.15 13.44 -1.82
CA PHE A 427 -20.78 13.22 -1.42
C PHE A 427 -20.10 14.54 -0.99
N LEU A 428 -20.29 15.64 -1.75
CA LEU A 428 -19.74 16.95 -1.42
C LEU A 428 -20.36 17.54 -0.14
N GLU A 429 -21.67 17.45 0.03
CA GLU A 429 -22.40 17.89 1.23
C GLU A 429 -21.92 17.17 2.48
N ALA A 430 -21.54 15.90 2.36
CA ALA A 430 -20.97 15.12 3.45
C ALA A 430 -19.50 15.45 3.74
N GLY A 431 -18.94 16.46 3.12
CA GLY A 431 -17.56 16.92 3.30
C GLY A 431 -16.55 16.23 2.40
N GLY A 432 -17.02 15.58 1.34
CA GLY A 432 -16.15 15.15 0.25
C GLY A 432 -15.54 16.37 -0.43
N ASN A 433 -14.23 16.40 -0.60
CA ASN A 433 -13.56 17.53 -1.24
C ASN A 433 -12.44 17.04 -2.16
N PRO A 434 -12.59 17.25 -3.50
CA PRO A 434 -11.57 16.82 -4.46
C PRO A 434 -10.31 17.68 -4.45
N HIS A 435 -10.40 18.91 -3.93
CA HIS A 435 -9.32 19.91 -3.96
C HIS A 435 -9.20 20.64 -2.61
N PRO A 436 -8.71 19.95 -1.58
CA PRO A 436 -8.73 20.47 -0.21
C PRO A 436 -7.76 21.64 0.08
N LEU A 437 -7.08 22.18 -0.93
CA LEU A 437 -6.18 23.32 -0.83
C LEU A 437 -6.68 24.49 -1.74
N SER A 438 -7.91 24.91 -1.58
CA SER A 438 -8.35 26.22 -2.05
C SER A 438 -8.43 27.19 -0.88
#